data_32d3eb612d7694b4d91e563e087705d2
#
_entry.id   32d3eb612d7694b4d91e563e087705d2
#
_cell.length_a   1.000
_cell.length_b   1.000
_cell.length_c   1.000
_cell.angle_alpha   90.00
_cell.angle_beta   90.00
_cell.angle_gamma   90.00
#
_symmetry.space_group_name_H-M   'P 1'
#
loop_
_entity.id
_entity.type
_entity.pdbx_description
1 polymer ?
#
loop_
_entity_poly.entity_id
_entity_poly.type
_entity_poly.pdbx_seq_one_letter_code
_entity_poly.pdbx_strand_id
1 'polypeptide(L)'
;PRPVDLLMTTPEFTTALLHADRQFGVEHGGIHKPIHTSTQYGFDRVEDLIGVFQGTLKGAYSYSRQGTPTTAALESKLAAMDEGVGAITFATGMAAITAVFLTLLKTGDHVVSSQFVFGNTNSLLGTLGDLGVTSDKVDVTNVANVEAALRPETRLVFVETLANPATQILSLI
;
A
#
# COMPACT_ATOMS: atom_id res chain seq x y z
N PRO A 1 24.30 16.78 -25.25
CA PRO A 1 23.85 17.24 -23.95
C PRO A 1 24.62 16.47 -22.88
N ARG A 2 25.31 17.21 -22.03
CA ARG A 2 26.12 16.59 -20.95
C ARG A 2 25.17 16.06 -19.88
N PRO A 3 25.47 14.91 -19.24
CA PRO A 3 24.76 14.51 -18.05
C PRO A 3 25.02 15.58 -16.96
N VAL A 4 23.96 16.15 -16.46
CA VAL A 4 24.03 17.01 -15.28
C VAL A 4 24.26 16.07 -14.11
N ASP A 5 25.47 16.08 -13.54
CA ASP A 5 25.74 15.50 -12.22
C ASP A 5 24.92 16.29 -11.20
N LEU A 6 23.66 15.90 -11.04
CA LEU A 6 22.88 16.31 -9.87
C LEU A 6 23.52 15.61 -8.68
N LEU A 7 24.24 16.38 -7.86
CA LEU A 7 24.57 16.02 -6.49
C LEU A 7 23.33 15.38 -5.86
N MET A 8 23.47 14.12 -5.45
CA MET A 8 22.40 13.30 -4.86
C MET A 8 22.07 13.82 -3.47
N THR A 9 21.47 15.00 -3.41
CA THR A 9 20.69 15.40 -2.24
C THR A 9 19.32 14.74 -2.38
N THR A 10 18.87 14.02 -1.38
CA THR A 10 17.50 13.50 -1.32
C THR A 10 16.56 14.64 -1.67
N PRO A 11 15.72 14.53 -2.70
CA PRO A 11 14.84 15.62 -3.08
C PRO A 11 13.90 15.95 -1.90
N GLU A 12 13.65 17.23 -1.66
CA GLU A 12 12.65 17.64 -0.68
C GLU A 12 11.31 16.99 -1.00
N PHE A 13 10.50 16.72 0.04
CA PHE A 13 9.22 16.02 -0.07
C PHE A 13 8.34 16.53 -1.22
N THR A 14 8.22 17.86 -1.37
CA THR A 14 7.41 18.46 -2.46
C THR A 14 7.97 18.08 -3.84
N THR A 15 9.28 18.08 -4.02
CA THR A 15 9.93 17.70 -5.28
C THR A 15 9.71 16.23 -5.58
N ALA A 16 9.84 15.36 -4.58
CA ALA A 16 9.57 13.93 -4.72
C ALA A 16 8.10 13.68 -5.10
N LEU A 17 7.16 14.34 -4.43
CA LEU A 17 5.73 14.23 -4.71
C LEU A 17 5.37 14.64 -6.15
N LEU A 18 5.96 15.73 -6.65
CA LEU A 18 5.65 16.24 -7.98
C LEU A 18 6.28 15.42 -9.11
N HIS A 19 7.41 14.75 -8.86
CA HIS A 19 8.24 14.20 -9.93
C HIS A 19 8.48 12.69 -9.89
N ALA A 20 8.03 11.98 -8.85
CA ALA A 20 8.28 10.55 -8.71
C ALA A 20 7.70 9.69 -9.86
N ASP A 21 6.64 10.15 -10.54
CA ASP A 21 6.06 9.48 -11.70
C ASP A 21 6.87 9.64 -13.00
N ARG A 22 7.81 10.59 -13.05
CA ARG A 22 8.61 10.84 -14.26
C ARG A 22 9.56 9.69 -14.62
N GLN A 23 9.92 8.84 -13.67
CA GLN A 23 10.71 7.64 -13.93
C GLN A 23 10.03 6.66 -14.90
N PHE A 24 8.72 6.74 -15.07
CA PHE A 24 7.95 5.95 -16.02
C PHE A 24 7.93 6.56 -17.43
N GLY A 25 8.72 7.62 -17.65
CA GLY A 25 8.75 8.39 -18.90
C GLY A 25 7.57 9.34 -19.03
N VAL A 26 7.76 10.34 -19.86
CA VAL A 26 6.74 11.32 -20.23
C VAL A 26 6.43 11.20 -21.71
N GLU A 27 5.16 11.05 -22.05
CA GLU A 27 4.71 10.88 -23.44
C GLU A 27 4.46 12.26 -24.08
N HIS A 28 4.90 12.44 -25.29
CA HIS A 28 4.73 13.67 -26.06
C HIS A 28 5.18 14.96 -25.34
N GLY A 29 6.17 14.86 -24.46
CA GLY A 29 6.67 15.99 -23.67
C GLY A 29 5.75 16.42 -22.52
N GLY A 30 4.80 15.59 -22.12
CA GLY A 30 3.93 15.84 -20.97
C GLY A 30 4.71 15.97 -19.67
N ILE A 31 4.21 16.81 -18.74
CA ILE A 31 4.86 17.01 -17.43
C ILE A 31 4.56 15.86 -16.48
N HIS A 32 3.37 15.27 -16.61
CA HIS A 32 2.90 14.15 -15.79
C HIS A 32 2.61 12.92 -16.65
N LYS A 33 2.64 11.74 -16.03
CA LYS A 33 2.24 10.50 -16.67
C LYS A 33 0.76 10.60 -17.08
N PRO A 34 0.40 10.31 -18.35
CA PRO A 34 -1.00 10.30 -18.77
C PRO A 34 -1.80 9.17 -18.11
N ILE A 35 -3.12 9.35 -18.05
CA ILE A 35 -4.03 8.30 -17.60
C ILE A 35 -4.25 7.32 -18.75
N HIS A 36 -3.77 6.09 -18.60
CA HIS A 36 -3.98 5.01 -19.54
C HIS A 36 -5.27 4.27 -19.22
N THR A 37 -6.20 4.26 -20.17
CA THR A 37 -7.50 3.58 -20.04
C THR A 37 -7.50 2.19 -20.66
N SER A 38 -6.36 1.75 -21.21
CA SER A 38 -6.26 0.44 -21.84
C SER A 38 -6.43 -0.70 -20.84
N THR A 39 -7.27 -1.68 -21.18
CA THR A 39 -7.46 -2.90 -20.41
C THR A 39 -6.41 -3.95 -20.75
N GLN A 40 -5.96 -3.99 -22.00
CA GLN A 40 -4.99 -4.95 -22.53
C GLN A 40 -3.85 -4.21 -23.20
N TYR A 41 -2.68 -4.83 -23.21
CA TYR A 41 -1.47 -4.32 -23.83
C TYR A 41 -0.94 -5.35 -24.83
N GLY A 42 -0.58 -4.88 -26.02
CA GLY A 42 -0.05 -5.71 -27.09
C GLY A 42 1.45 -5.91 -27.00
N PHE A 43 1.93 -7.00 -27.58
CA PHE A 43 3.34 -7.33 -27.73
C PHE A 43 3.62 -7.75 -29.17
N ASP A 44 4.73 -7.30 -29.72
CA ASP A 44 5.17 -7.70 -31.06
C ASP A 44 5.75 -9.13 -31.05
N ARG A 45 6.22 -9.58 -29.88
CA ARG A 45 6.83 -10.89 -29.70
C ARG A 45 6.16 -11.61 -28.54
N VAL A 46 5.85 -12.90 -28.73
CA VAL A 46 5.24 -13.74 -27.72
C VAL A 46 6.16 -13.97 -26.49
N GLU A 47 7.47 -13.97 -26.72
CA GLU A 47 8.48 -14.11 -25.66
C GLU A 47 8.41 -12.95 -24.65
N ASP A 48 8.13 -11.74 -25.12
CA ASP A 48 7.97 -10.56 -24.25
C ASP A 48 6.74 -10.70 -23.37
N LEU A 49 5.62 -11.16 -23.91
CA LEU A 49 4.42 -11.45 -23.15
C LEU A 49 4.68 -12.55 -22.09
N ILE A 50 5.38 -13.61 -22.46
CA ILE A 50 5.79 -14.67 -21.51
C ILE A 50 6.67 -14.06 -20.42
N GLY A 51 7.61 -13.20 -20.77
CA GLY A 51 8.49 -12.53 -19.82
C GLY A 51 7.74 -11.68 -18.80
N VAL A 52 6.64 -11.03 -19.19
CA VAL A 52 5.76 -10.30 -18.25
C VAL A 52 5.12 -11.25 -17.24
N PHE A 53 4.53 -12.36 -17.70
CA PHE A 53 3.90 -13.34 -16.81
C PHE A 53 4.89 -14.05 -15.88
N GLN A 54 6.11 -14.27 -16.32
CA GLN A 54 7.18 -14.84 -15.52
C GLN A 54 7.88 -13.81 -14.62
N GLY A 55 7.55 -12.51 -14.76
CA GLY A 55 8.18 -11.42 -14.01
C GLY A 55 9.64 -11.14 -14.41
N THR A 56 10.11 -11.66 -15.55
CA THR A 56 11.45 -11.43 -16.08
C THR A 56 11.53 -10.15 -16.90
N LEU A 57 10.44 -9.73 -17.56
CA LEU A 57 10.33 -8.45 -18.25
C LEU A 57 9.65 -7.44 -17.31
N LYS A 58 10.43 -6.46 -16.83
CA LYS A 58 9.95 -5.40 -15.94
C LYS A 58 9.48 -4.18 -16.72
N GLY A 59 8.52 -3.42 -16.14
CA GLY A 59 8.01 -2.18 -16.72
C GLY A 59 7.08 -2.35 -17.91
N ALA A 60 6.72 -3.59 -18.27
CA ALA A 60 5.72 -3.92 -19.26
C ALA A 60 4.44 -4.43 -18.59
N TYR A 61 3.31 -4.26 -19.26
CA TYR A 61 1.97 -4.60 -18.75
C TYR A 61 1.27 -5.51 -19.75
N SER A 62 0.48 -6.45 -19.27
CA SER A 62 -0.31 -7.36 -20.11
C SER A 62 -1.82 -7.10 -19.98
N TYR A 63 -2.29 -6.91 -18.76
CA TYR A 63 -3.69 -6.72 -18.45
C TYR A 63 -3.88 -5.83 -17.21
N SER A 64 -4.83 -4.90 -17.26
CA SER A 64 -5.01 -3.85 -16.25
C SER A 64 -5.29 -4.36 -14.83
N ARG A 65 -5.86 -5.57 -14.67
CA ARG A 65 -6.04 -6.21 -13.35
C ARG A 65 -4.71 -6.49 -12.64
N GLN A 66 -3.64 -6.75 -13.42
CA GLN A 66 -2.31 -7.04 -12.89
C GLN A 66 -1.47 -5.77 -12.70
N GLY A 67 -1.87 -4.67 -13.35
CA GLY A 67 -1.21 -3.38 -13.27
C GLY A 67 -1.35 -2.58 -14.56
N THR A 68 -1.18 -1.28 -14.43
CA THR A 68 -1.19 -0.33 -15.55
C THR A 68 -0.09 0.70 -15.35
N PRO A 69 0.36 1.41 -16.39
CA PRO A 69 1.28 2.54 -16.22
C PRO A 69 0.74 3.60 -15.25
N THR A 70 -0.58 3.78 -15.21
CA THR A 70 -1.25 4.76 -14.33
C THR A 70 -1.15 4.35 -12.85
N THR A 71 -1.50 3.09 -12.53
CA THR A 71 -1.41 2.58 -11.15
C THR A 71 0.04 2.53 -10.69
N ALA A 72 0.96 2.08 -11.52
CA ALA A 72 2.38 2.04 -11.20
C ALA A 72 2.95 3.43 -10.90
N ALA A 73 2.53 4.46 -11.63
CA ALA A 73 2.94 5.84 -11.38
C ALA A 73 2.41 6.35 -10.02
N LEU A 74 1.16 6.03 -9.67
CA LEU A 74 0.57 6.37 -8.36
C LEU A 74 1.29 5.63 -7.22
N GLU A 75 1.48 4.33 -7.36
CA GLU A 75 2.15 3.48 -6.37
C GLU A 75 3.58 3.95 -6.10
N SER A 76 4.32 4.33 -7.15
CA SER A 76 5.65 4.90 -7.01
C SER A 76 5.64 6.23 -6.23
N LYS A 77 4.65 7.10 -6.48
CA LYS A 77 4.53 8.35 -5.72
C LYS A 77 4.23 8.09 -4.24
N LEU A 78 3.29 7.21 -3.94
CA LEU A 78 2.93 6.85 -2.56
C LEU A 78 4.12 6.23 -1.82
N ALA A 79 4.83 5.30 -2.47
CA ALA A 79 6.03 4.73 -1.88
C ALA A 79 7.11 5.79 -1.58
N ALA A 80 7.31 6.76 -2.49
CA ALA A 80 8.26 7.84 -2.27
C ALA A 80 7.83 8.81 -1.15
N MET A 81 6.53 9.02 -0.96
CA MET A 81 6.00 9.88 0.11
C MET A 81 6.23 9.29 1.50
N ASP A 82 6.09 7.97 1.62
CA ASP A 82 6.21 7.25 2.90
C ASP A 82 7.60 6.62 3.10
N GLU A 83 8.58 6.95 2.21
CA GLU A 83 9.91 6.34 2.21
C GLU A 83 9.85 4.80 2.19
N GLY A 84 8.77 4.26 1.61
CA GLY A 84 8.49 2.83 1.54
C GLY A 84 9.21 2.13 0.39
N VAL A 85 9.38 0.82 0.51
CA VAL A 85 9.99 -0.02 -0.54
C VAL A 85 9.03 -0.26 -1.72
N GLY A 86 7.73 0.03 -1.56
CA GLY A 86 6.70 -0.11 -2.56
C GLY A 86 5.32 0.21 -2.01
N ALA A 87 4.35 0.36 -2.90
CA ALA A 87 2.95 0.55 -2.57
C ALA A 87 2.07 -0.33 -3.47
N ILE A 88 0.90 -0.68 -3.00
CA ILE A 88 -0.15 -1.36 -3.77
C ILE A 88 -1.44 -0.58 -3.58
N THR A 89 -2.08 -0.22 -4.68
CA THR A 89 -3.33 0.54 -4.67
C THR A 89 -4.55 -0.37 -4.80
N PHE A 90 -5.63 0.02 -4.13
CA PHE A 90 -6.92 -0.67 -4.14
C PHE A 90 -8.04 0.30 -4.49
N ALA A 91 -9.18 -0.22 -4.95
CA ALA A 91 -10.34 0.59 -5.29
C ALA A 91 -10.99 1.27 -4.07
N THR A 92 -10.78 0.74 -2.87
CA THR A 92 -11.29 1.31 -1.61
C THR A 92 -10.32 1.05 -0.45
N GLY A 93 -10.35 1.90 0.58
CA GLY A 93 -9.57 1.68 1.80
C GLY A 93 -9.90 0.36 2.50
N MET A 94 -11.19 -0.04 2.53
CA MET A 94 -11.58 -1.34 3.10
C MET A 94 -11.01 -2.52 2.31
N ALA A 95 -10.88 -2.42 0.99
CA ALA A 95 -10.22 -3.45 0.19
C ALA A 95 -8.73 -3.56 0.54
N ALA A 96 -8.06 -2.42 0.77
CA ALA A 96 -6.66 -2.40 1.20
C ALA A 96 -6.50 -3.03 2.59
N ILE A 97 -7.32 -2.64 3.57
CA ILE A 97 -7.28 -3.20 4.93
C ILE A 97 -7.56 -4.71 4.90
N THR A 98 -8.58 -5.13 4.16
CA THR A 98 -8.92 -6.55 4.02
C THR A 98 -7.78 -7.36 3.41
N ALA A 99 -7.14 -6.81 2.37
CA ALA A 99 -5.99 -7.46 1.72
C ALA A 99 -4.81 -7.64 2.70
N VAL A 100 -4.51 -6.63 3.53
CA VAL A 100 -3.48 -6.74 4.58
C VAL A 100 -3.82 -7.87 5.56
N PHE A 101 -5.06 -7.87 6.08
CA PHE A 101 -5.47 -8.88 7.08
C PHE A 101 -5.42 -10.30 6.49
N LEU A 102 -6.01 -10.52 5.32
CA LEU A 102 -6.04 -11.83 4.68
C LEU A 102 -4.66 -12.32 4.18
N THR A 103 -3.72 -11.39 3.94
CA THR A 103 -2.36 -11.76 3.54
C THR A 103 -1.50 -12.16 4.73
N LEU A 104 -1.67 -11.48 5.86
CA LEU A 104 -0.80 -11.64 7.03
C LEU A 104 -1.35 -12.59 8.09
N LEU A 105 -2.66 -12.87 8.06
CA LEU A 105 -3.34 -13.64 9.10
C LEU A 105 -3.90 -14.97 8.58
N LYS A 106 -3.89 -15.96 9.44
CA LYS A 106 -4.51 -17.28 9.24
C LYS A 106 -5.24 -17.71 10.52
N THR A 107 -6.03 -18.77 10.44
CA THR A 107 -6.69 -19.39 11.60
C THR A 107 -5.67 -19.65 12.72
N GLY A 108 -6.01 -19.24 13.93
CA GLY A 108 -5.17 -19.34 15.13
C GLY A 108 -4.30 -18.10 15.39
N ASP A 109 -4.18 -17.18 14.46
CA ASP A 109 -3.45 -15.94 14.66
C ASP A 109 -4.27 -14.92 15.49
N HIS A 110 -3.54 -13.96 16.06
CA HIS A 110 -4.10 -12.92 16.91
C HIS A 110 -3.75 -11.51 16.40
N VAL A 111 -4.70 -10.58 16.56
CA VAL A 111 -4.56 -9.16 16.22
C VAL A 111 -4.79 -8.31 17.46
N VAL A 112 -3.89 -7.40 17.76
CA VAL A 112 -4.17 -6.29 18.70
C VAL A 112 -4.68 -5.12 17.86
N SER A 113 -5.89 -4.64 18.15
CA SER A 113 -6.50 -3.53 17.41
C SER A 113 -6.79 -2.37 18.34
N SER A 114 -6.69 -1.15 17.78
CA SER A 114 -7.27 0.00 18.47
C SER A 114 -8.77 -0.21 18.71
N GLN A 115 -9.24 0.10 19.91
CA GLN A 115 -10.68 0.14 20.21
C GLN A 115 -11.40 1.29 19.49
N PHE A 116 -10.65 2.24 18.92
CA PHE A 116 -11.17 3.44 18.28
C PHE A 116 -11.22 3.33 16.76
N VAL A 117 -10.97 2.13 16.19
CA VAL A 117 -11.07 1.93 14.72
C VAL A 117 -12.49 2.17 14.24
N PHE A 118 -12.61 2.64 12.99
CA PHE A 118 -13.90 2.88 12.36
C PHE A 118 -14.76 1.60 12.28
N GLY A 119 -16.09 1.78 12.32
CA GLY A 119 -17.04 0.68 12.41
C GLY A 119 -16.86 -0.44 11.38
N ASN A 120 -16.50 -0.11 10.14
CA ASN A 120 -16.28 -1.12 9.09
C ASN A 120 -15.07 -2.01 9.38
N THR A 121 -13.98 -1.45 9.89
CA THR A 121 -12.81 -2.22 10.33
C THR A 121 -13.15 -3.11 11.50
N ASN A 122 -13.95 -2.58 12.45
CA ASN A 122 -14.43 -3.35 13.57
C ASN A 122 -15.31 -4.55 13.15
N SER A 123 -16.18 -4.35 12.14
CA SER A 123 -17.00 -5.43 11.58
C SER A 123 -16.14 -6.48 10.86
N LEU A 124 -15.11 -6.05 10.13
CA LEU A 124 -14.16 -6.95 9.47
C LEU A 124 -13.42 -7.83 10.49
N LEU A 125 -12.97 -7.28 11.62
CA LEU A 125 -12.37 -8.05 12.71
C LEU A 125 -13.33 -9.12 13.28
N GLY A 126 -14.64 -8.80 13.37
CA GLY A 126 -15.66 -9.78 13.72
C GLY A 126 -15.75 -10.92 12.70
N THR A 127 -15.80 -10.60 11.41
CA THR A 127 -15.82 -11.60 10.33
C THR A 127 -14.56 -12.48 10.36
N LEU A 128 -13.40 -11.91 10.64
CA LEU A 128 -12.16 -12.68 10.79
C LEU A 128 -12.20 -13.62 12.01
N GLY A 129 -12.95 -13.25 13.07
CA GLY A 129 -13.24 -14.11 14.21
C GLY A 129 -13.94 -15.41 13.79
N ASP A 130 -14.91 -15.32 12.88
CA ASP A 130 -15.59 -16.51 12.30
C ASP A 130 -14.64 -17.40 11.49
N LEU A 131 -13.52 -16.85 11.01
CA LEU A 131 -12.45 -17.56 10.32
C LEU A 131 -11.33 -18.05 11.26
N GLY A 132 -11.51 -17.88 12.57
CA GLY A 132 -10.59 -18.37 13.59
C GLY A 132 -9.40 -17.43 13.88
N VAL A 133 -9.48 -16.16 13.50
CA VAL A 133 -8.52 -15.12 13.91
C VAL A 133 -9.08 -14.39 15.14
N THR A 134 -8.33 -14.38 16.22
CA THR A 134 -8.76 -13.66 17.44
C THR A 134 -8.28 -12.22 17.44
N SER A 135 -9.01 -11.32 18.12
CA SER A 135 -8.60 -9.92 18.23
C SER A 135 -8.90 -9.35 19.62
N ASP A 136 -7.91 -8.63 20.18
CA ASP A 136 -8.09 -7.80 21.37
C ASP A 136 -8.16 -6.32 20.96
N LYS A 137 -9.14 -5.62 21.50
CA LYS A 137 -9.35 -4.18 21.29
C LYS A 137 -8.87 -3.43 22.51
N VAL A 138 -7.88 -2.56 22.33
CA VAL A 138 -7.23 -1.84 23.42
C VAL A 138 -7.21 -0.34 23.17
N ASP A 139 -7.09 0.41 24.24
CA ASP A 139 -6.79 1.84 24.17
C ASP A 139 -5.32 2.03 23.77
N VAL A 140 -5.09 2.35 22.49
CA VAL A 140 -3.76 2.52 21.90
C VAL A 140 -3.12 3.88 22.17
N THR A 141 -3.82 4.79 22.86
CA THR A 141 -3.22 6.04 23.34
C THR A 141 -2.23 5.81 24.49
N ASN A 142 -2.26 4.61 25.08
CA ASN A 142 -1.29 4.16 26.06
C ASN A 142 -0.59 2.87 25.57
N VAL A 143 0.69 2.98 25.27
CA VAL A 143 1.52 1.87 24.76
C VAL A 143 1.51 0.65 25.69
N ALA A 144 1.46 0.84 27.00
CA ALA A 144 1.41 -0.26 27.96
C ALA A 144 0.21 -1.19 27.77
N ASN A 145 -0.94 -0.67 27.27
CA ASN A 145 -2.10 -1.49 26.95
C ASN A 145 -1.84 -2.39 25.72
N VAL A 146 -1.11 -1.86 24.74
CA VAL A 146 -0.72 -2.65 23.56
C VAL A 146 0.24 -3.76 23.96
N GLU A 147 1.26 -3.43 24.76
CA GLU A 147 2.25 -4.41 25.25
C GLU A 147 1.58 -5.52 26.05
N ALA A 148 0.66 -5.16 26.95
CA ALA A 148 -0.07 -6.13 27.78
C ALA A 148 -0.99 -7.08 26.98
N ALA A 149 -1.42 -6.66 25.79
CA ALA A 149 -2.27 -7.46 24.90
C ALA A 149 -1.47 -8.36 23.93
N LEU A 150 -0.15 -8.21 23.84
CA LEU A 150 0.67 -9.05 22.97
C LEU A 150 0.71 -10.50 23.47
N ARG A 151 0.58 -11.44 22.53
CA ARG A 151 0.62 -12.89 22.75
C ARG A 151 1.58 -13.55 21.77
N PRO A 152 2.04 -14.78 21.98
CA PRO A 152 2.84 -15.52 21.02
C PRO A 152 2.21 -15.63 19.63
N GLU A 153 0.87 -15.68 19.57
CA GLU A 153 0.06 -15.77 18.37
C GLU A 153 -0.16 -14.40 17.69
N THR A 154 0.20 -13.29 18.34
CA THR A 154 0.02 -11.95 17.75
C THR A 154 0.87 -11.79 16.50
N ARG A 155 0.22 -11.46 15.38
CA ARG A 155 0.85 -11.23 14.09
C ARG A 155 0.73 -9.80 13.61
N LEU A 156 -0.26 -9.07 14.11
CA LEU A 156 -0.58 -7.74 13.65
C LEU A 156 -1.03 -6.86 14.81
N VAL A 157 -0.54 -5.63 14.82
CA VAL A 157 -1.09 -4.52 15.59
C VAL A 157 -1.70 -3.55 14.58
N PHE A 158 -3.01 -3.30 14.67
CA PHE A 158 -3.73 -2.44 13.74
C PHE A 158 -4.26 -1.20 14.45
N VAL A 159 -3.91 -0.03 13.92
CA VAL A 159 -4.26 1.28 14.49
C VAL A 159 -4.64 2.27 13.40
N GLU A 160 -5.42 3.30 13.76
CA GLU A 160 -5.67 4.49 12.96
C GLU A 160 -4.96 5.67 13.62
N THR A 161 -4.15 6.41 12.86
CA THR A 161 -3.40 7.57 13.39
C THR A 161 -4.33 8.61 14.00
N LEU A 162 -5.49 8.83 13.36
CA LEU A 162 -6.56 9.70 13.83
C LEU A 162 -7.88 8.93 13.76
N ALA A 163 -8.46 8.66 14.91
CA ALA A 163 -9.70 7.91 15.01
C ALA A 163 -10.93 8.71 14.55
N ASN A 164 -11.91 8.01 13.99
CA ASN A 164 -13.20 8.57 13.60
C ASN A 164 -14.35 7.83 14.34
N PRO A 165 -15.28 8.49 15.02
CA PRO A 165 -15.52 9.95 15.01
C PRO A 165 -14.85 10.73 16.16
N ALA A 166 -14.29 10.07 17.15
CA ALA A 166 -13.91 10.72 18.40
C ALA A 166 -12.53 11.42 18.36
N THR A 167 -11.84 11.37 17.22
CA THR A 167 -10.57 12.10 16.95
C THR A 167 -9.42 11.83 17.94
N GLN A 168 -9.39 10.65 18.57
CA GLN A 168 -8.23 10.24 19.34
C GLN A 168 -7.01 10.15 18.42
N ILE A 169 -5.91 10.74 18.88
CA ILE A 169 -4.63 10.71 18.17
C ILE A 169 -3.75 9.64 18.81
N LEU A 170 -3.25 8.75 17.99
CA LEU A 170 -2.24 7.79 18.41
C LEU A 170 -0.89 8.48 18.55
N SER A 171 -0.23 8.34 19.70
CA SER A 171 1.19 8.66 19.83
C SER A 171 2.01 7.48 19.30
N LEU A 172 2.78 7.73 18.24
CA LEU A 172 3.69 6.74 17.64
C LEU A 172 5.11 6.81 18.23
N ILE A 173 5.29 7.61 19.29
CA ILE A 173 6.59 7.87 19.94
C ILE A 173 6.57 7.35 21.36
#